data_44fd126b55a42d9ab202ec03551b2186
#
_entry.id   44fd126b55a42d9ab202ec03551b2186
#
_cell.length_a   1.000
_cell.length_b   1.000
_cell.length_c   1.000
_cell.angle_alpha   90.00
_cell.angle_beta   90.00
_cell.angle_gamma   90.00
#
_symmetry.space_group_name_H-M   'P 1'
#
loop_
_entity.id
_entity.type
_entity.pdbx_description
1 polymer ?
#
loop_
_entity_poly.entity_id
_entity_poly.type
_entity_poly.pdbx_seq_one_letter_code
_entity_poly.pdbx_strand_id
1 'polypeptide(L)'
;MVKFSTRCVAACLLTIGLCLLQYNLFFRNFKFKLWSQGGKHSAEKHSLGKKLPSALIIGVRKGGTRALLDAIALHDKVRIVRRETHFFDSNYSLGFDWYKDQMPELEAEDEIVIEKTPAYFTNENVPKRVHQMNPNMKLILIVRHPVYRTVSDFTQVYYNRLEQNKSLPALAVEAFRTDENGVETINMEYKPMTNSLYDVHISKWLKYFQIENFHFVNGDVFRANPLHELRKVEVFLGLHRSIAPNQLVFDYNKGFFCFRKTTKIRCLGETKGRKHRSVSEDVVLKLSEMFEEHNQNFFHLINRTYSWD
;
A
#
# COMPACT_ATOMS: atom_id res chain seq x y z
N MET A 1 34.46 -58.83 68.33
CA MET A 1 33.94 -58.79 66.90
C MET A 1 32.42 -58.75 66.96
N VAL A 2 31.82 -57.59 66.62
CA VAL A 2 30.35 -57.44 66.64
C VAL A 2 29.84 -57.91 65.28
N LYS A 3 29.04 -59.04 65.29
CA LYS A 3 28.35 -59.51 64.08
C LYS A 3 27.12 -58.62 63.86
N PHE A 4 27.18 -57.72 62.92
CA PHE A 4 25.98 -57.04 62.43
C PHE A 4 25.09 -57.99 61.72
N SER A 5 23.81 -58.06 62.16
CA SER A 5 22.82 -58.97 61.56
C SER A 5 22.51 -58.50 60.11
N THR A 6 22.52 -59.45 59.20
CA THR A 6 22.19 -59.18 57.75
C THR A 6 20.83 -58.52 57.55
N ARG A 7 19.93 -58.62 58.51
CA ARG A 7 18.60 -57.97 58.51
C ARG A 7 18.67 -56.41 58.69
N CYS A 8 19.66 -55.91 59.51
CA CYS A 8 19.83 -54.49 59.69
C CYS A 8 20.42 -53.81 58.43
N VAL A 9 21.34 -54.45 57.72
CA VAL A 9 21.92 -53.95 56.48
C VAL A 9 20.84 -53.85 55.35
N ALA A 10 19.98 -54.88 55.24
CA ALA A 10 18.89 -54.89 54.29
C ALA A 10 17.85 -53.77 54.55
N ALA A 11 17.51 -53.52 55.84
CA ALA A 11 16.60 -52.45 56.22
C ALA A 11 17.17 -51.05 55.89
N CYS A 12 18.48 -50.82 56.17
CA CYS A 12 19.14 -49.54 55.80
C CYS A 12 19.22 -49.33 54.29
N LEU A 13 19.45 -50.36 53.49
CA LEU A 13 19.47 -50.21 52.03
C LEU A 13 18.09 -49.93 51.43
N LEU A 14 17.02 -50.50 52.00
CA LEU A 14 15.63 -50.25 51.64
C LEU A 14 15.21 -48.78 51.93
N THR A 15 15.61 -48.27 53.14
CA THR A 15 15.32 -46.87 53.50
C THR A 15 16.07 -45.88 52.65
N ILE A 16 17.35 -46.13 52.32
CA ILE A 16 18.14 -45.27 51.41
C ILE A 16 17.52 -45.28 49.99
N GLY A 17 17.10 -46.46 49.52
CA GLY A 17 16.43 -46.60 48.21
C GLY A 17 15.12 -45.79 48.16
N LEU A 18 14.30 -45.83 49.17
CA LEU A 18 13.04 -45.09 49.29
C LEU A 18 13.29 -43.55 49.35
N CYS A 19 14.33 -43.11 50.10
CA CYS A 19 14.71 -41.70 50.17
C CYS A 19 15.21 -41.20 48.80
N LEU A 20 15.98 -41.99 48.08
CA LEU A 20 16.43 -41.63 46.73
C LEU A 20 15.28 -41.59 45.71
N LEU A 21 14.30 -42.44 45.81
CA LEU A 21 13.11 -42.45 44.98
C LEU A 21 12.24 -41.19 45.26
N GLN A 22 12.04 -40.88 46.54
CA GLN A 22 11.30 -39.65 46.95
C GLN A 22 12.02 -38.38 46.49
N TYR A 23 13.36 -38.33 46.60
CA TYR A 23 14.18 -37.24 46.14
C TYR A 23 14.07 -37.03 44.62
N ASN A 24 14.15 -38.11 43.84
CA ASN A 24 13.98 -38.06 42.39
C ASN A 24 12.57 -37.63 41.96
N LEU A 25 11.52 -38.10 42.65
CA LEU A 25 10.14 -37.68 42.40
C LEU A 25 9.91 -36.22 42.75
N PHE A 26 10.51 -35.73 43.86
CA PHE A 26 10.45 -34.35 44.26
C PHE A 26 11.15 -33.44 43.23
N PHE A 27 12.37 -33.79 42.76
CA PHE A 27 13.09 -33.02 41.75
C PHE A 27 12.41 -33.08 40.38
N ARG A 28 11.82 -34.17 39.98
CA ARG A 28 11.01 -34.27 38.74
C ARG A 28 9.80 -33.35 38.80
N ASN A 29 9.07 -33.34 39.90
CA ASN A 29 7.91 -32.49 40.10
C ASN A 29 8.33 -31.00 40.22
N PHE A 30 9.46 -30.70 40.84
CA PHE A 30 10.00 -29.36 40.95
C PHE A 30 10.48 -28.82 39.59
N LYS A 31 11.18 -29.63 38.77
CA LYS A 31 11.53 -29.25 37.37
C LYS A 31 10.30 -29.07 36.51
N PHE A 32 9.29 -29.91 36.64
CA PHE A 32 8.03 -29.80 35.92
C PHE A 32 7.27 -28.51 36.30
N LYS A 33 7.29 -28.16 37.58
CA LYS A 33 6.66 -26.92 38.09
C LYS A 33 7.41 -25.64 37.66
N LEU A 34 8.76 -25.69 37.62
CA LEU A 34 9.58 -24.62 37.05
C LEU A 34 9.41 -24.50 35.54
N TRP A 35 9.22 -25.59 34.82
CA TRP A 35 8.97 -25.59 33.37
C TRP A 35 7.53 -25.16 33.03
N SER A 36 6.56 -25.44 33.88
CA SER A 36 5.18 -24.96 33.73
C SER A 36 4.97 -23.51 34.17
N GLN A 37 5.89 -22.94 34.99
CA GLN A 37 5.94 -21.51 35.32
C GLN A 37 6.91 -20.71 34.45
N GLY A 38 7.75 -21.37 33.66
CA GLY A 38 8.43 -20.83 32.48
C GLY A 38 7.35 -20.52 31.41
N GLY A 39 6.37 -19.74 31.88
CA GLY A 39 5.19 -19.38 31.18
C GLY A 39 5.54 -18.67 29.91
N LYS A 40 4.74 -18.89 28.95
CA LYS A 40 4.38 -18.01 27.90
C LYS A 40 4.27 -16.58 28.44
N HIS A 41 5.41 -15.89 28.54
CA HIS A 41 5.40 -14.46 28.30
C HIS A 41 5.11 -14.32 26.79
N SER A 42 3.86 -14.52 26.40
CA SER A 42 3.32 -13.73 25.33
C SER A 42 3.50 -12.32 25.85
N ALA A 43 4.49 -11.60 25.33
CA ALA A 43 4.55 -10.17 25.48
C ALA A 43 3.15 -9.69 25.10
N GLU A 44 2.38 -9.21 26.05
CA GLU A 44 1.14 -8.49 25.78
C GLU A 44 1.57 -7.38 24.83
N LYS A 45 1.17 -7.51 23.57
CA LYS A 45 1.40 -6.52 22.56
C LYS A 45 0.58 -5.31 22.99
N HIS A 46 1.24 -4.33 23.64
CA HIS A 46 0.60 -3.08 23.99
C HIS A 46 0.15 -2.43 22.70
N SER A 47 -1.13 -2.58 22.38
CA SER A 47 -1.76 -1.84 21.30
C SER A 47 -2.10 -0.44 21.82
N LEU A 48 -1.62 0.58 21.10
CA LEU A 48 -1.99 1.99 21.33
C LEU A 48 -3.33 2.34 20.70
N GLY A 49 -4.05 1.32 20.20
CA GLY A 49 -5.30 1.49 19.50
C GLY A 49 -5.12 1.99 18.06
N LYS A 50 -6.25 2.34 17.45
CA LYS A 50 -6.31 2.78 16.05
C LYS A 50 -6.30 4.30 15.98
N LYS A 51 -5.61 4.86 14.97
CA LYS A 51 -5.62 6.29 14.65
C LYS A 51 -6.08 6.50 13.21
N LEU A 52 -6.67 7.65 12.91
CA LEU A 52 -6.97 8.06 11.55
C LEU A 52 -5.66 8.18 10.74
N PRO A 53 -5.72 8.06 9.39
CA PRO A 53 -4.52 8.13 8.57
C PRO A 53 -3.76 9.45 8.72
N SER A 54 -2.43 9.37 8.77
CA SER A 54 -1.52 10.52 8.75
C SER A 54 -1.22 10.98 7.32
N ALA A 55 -1.38 10.08 6.35
CA ALA A 55 -1.19 10.37 4.94
C ALA A 55 -2.13 9.52 4.07
N LEU A 56 -2.48 10.05 2.90
CA LEU A 56 -3.33 9.39 1.91
C LEU A 56 -2.60 9.27 0.57
N ILE A 57 -2.60 8.08 -0.03
CA ILE A 57 -2.26 7.91 -1.45
C ILE A 57 -3.57 8.05 -2.24
N ILE A 58 -3.80 9.25 -2.78
CA ILE A 58 -5.08 9.63 -3.38
C ILE A 58 -5.24 9.20 -4.84
N GLY A 59 -4.14 8.84 -5.52
CA GLY A 59 -4.15 8.51 -6.96
C GLY A 59 -2.73 8.33 -7.50
N VAL A 60 -2.60 8.19 -8.83
CA VAL A 60 -3.70 8.10 -9.79
C VAL A 60 -4.02 6.62 -10.05
N ARG A 61 -5.28 6.34 -10.38
CA ARG A 61 -5.65 5.00 -10.85
C ARG A 61 -4.75 4.56 -12.02
N LYS A 62 -4.19 3.35 -11.97
CA LYS A 62 -3.21 2.80 -12.92
C LYS A 62 -1.82 3.44 -12.88
N GLY A 63 -1.56 4.37 -11.97
CA GLY A 63 -0.24 4.97 -11.75
C GLY A 63 0.76 4.08 -11.00
N GLY A 64 0.29 3.05 -10.29
CA GLY A 64 1.15 2.20 -9.46
C GLY A 64 0.92 2.33 -7.95
N THR A 65 -0.22 2.90 -7.54
CA THR A 65 -0.57 3.19 -6.13
C THR A 65 -0.46 1.97 -5.21
N ARG A 66 -0.76 0.76 -5.69
CA ARG A 66 -0.61 -0.45 -4.89
C ARG A 66 0.85 -0.82 -4.65
N ALA A 67 1.68 -0.73 -5.69
CA ALA A 67 3.11 -0.97 -5.57
C ALA A 67 3.75 0.05 -4.61
N LEU A 68 3.36 1.32 -4.71
CA LEU A 68 3.83 2.37 -3.83
C LEU A 68 3.44 2.10 -2.37
N LEU A 69 2.18 1.74 -2.11
CA LEU A 69 1.73 1.40 -0.76
C LEU A 69 2.51 0.22 -0.16
N ASP A 70 2.68 -0.87 -0.94
CA ASP A 70 3.39 -2.06 -0.48
C ASP A 70 4.90 -1.77 -0.28
N ALA A 71 5.50 -0.86 -1.07
CA ALA A 71 6.88 -0.42 -0.92
C ALA A 71 7.09 0.47 0.31
N ILE A 72 6.19 1.43 0.55
CA ILE A 72 6.26 2.29 1.75
C ILE A 72 6.06 1.47 3.02
N ALA A 73 5.27 0.39 2.97
CA ALA A 73 5.05 -0.53 4.09
C ALA A 73 6.30 -1.33 4.51
N LEU A 74 7.41 -1.23 3.76
CA LEU A 74 8.71 -1.75 4.16
C LEU A 74 9.32 -0.95 5.31
N HIS A 75 8.94 0.34 5.44
CA HIS A 75 9.39 1.20 6.53
C HIS A 75 8.84 0.69 7.88
N ASP A 76 9.68 0.61 8.89
CA ASP A 76 9.37 0.05 10.21
C ASP A 76 8.27 0.84 10.95
N LYS A 77 8.22 2.17 10.75
CA LYS A 77 7.22 3.07 11.37
C LYS A 77 5.93 3.23 10.57
N VAL A 78 5.77 2.51 9.45
CA VAL A 78 4.57 2.64 8.60
C VAL A 78 3.64 1.45 8.77
N ARG A 79 2.38 1.76 9.07
CA ARG A 79 1.26 0.84 9.06
C ARG A 79 0.33 1.20 7.92
N ILE A 80 -0.12 0.20 7.16
CA ILE A 80 -0.92 0.44 5.95
C ILE A 80 -2.30 -0.20 6.05
N VAL A 81 -3.29 0.46 5.46
CA VAL A 81 -4.60 -0.12 5.19
C VAL A 81 -4.53 -0.87 3.86
N ARG A 82 -4.68 -2.20 3.91
CA ARG A 82 -4.45 -3.05 2.72
C ARG A 82 -5.56 -2.96 1.68
N ARG A 83 -6.79 -2.71 2.09
CA ARG A 83 -7.94 -2.53 1.20
C ARG A 83 -8.16 -1.05 0.89
N GLU A 84 -8.82 -0.75 -0.21
CA GLU A 84 -9.34 0.58 -0.48
C GLU A 84 -10.60 0.75 0.37
N THR A 85 -10.62 1.77 1.23
CA THR A 85 -11.75 1.98 2.14
C THR A 85 -12.92 2.67 1.45
N HIS A 86 -12.62 3.43 0.40
CA HIS A 86 -13.61 4.27 -0.28
C HIS A 86 -14.40 5.15 0.69
N PHE A 87 -13.75 5.60 1.78
CA PHE A 87 -14.43 6.39 2.79
C PHE A 87 -14.89 7.73 2.25
N PHE A 88 -13.96 8.53 1.71
CA PHE A 88 -14.27 9.90 1.30
C PHE A 88 -15.14 9.98 0.04
N ASP A 89 -15.14 8.97 -0.82
CA ASP A 89 -15.97 8.96 -2.05
C ASP A 89 -17.32 8.26 -1.87
N SER A 90 -17.37 7.09 -1.24
CA SER A 90 -18.57 6.24 -1.23
C SER A 90 -19.13 5.96 0.17
N ASN A 91 -18.31 5.96 1.21
CA ASN A 91 -18.68 5.52 2.56
C ASN A 91 -18.69 6.65 3.59
N TYR A 92 -18.70 7.92 3.15
CA TYR A 92 -18.55 9.07 4.05
C TYR A 92 -19.66 9.17 5.10
N SER A 93 -20.87 8.74 4.77
CA SER A 93 -22.02 8.72 5.68
C SER A 93 -21.87 7.75 6.85
N LEU A 94 -20.90 6.81 6.79
CA LEU A 94 -20.64 5.87 7.89
C LEU A 94 -19.87 6.51 9.06
N GLY A 95 -19.35 7.74 8.89
CA GLY A 95 -18.71 8.50 9.94
C GLY A 95 -17.25 8.11 10.22
N PHE A 96 -16.56 8.99 10.96
CA PHE A 96 -15.12 8.83 11.23
C PHE A 96 -14.80 7.65 12.16
N ASP A 97 -15.70 7.24 13.02
CA ASP A 97 -15.51 6.08 13.90
C ASP A 97 -15.41 4.81 13.04
N TRP A 98 -16.33 4.63 12.09
CA TRP A 98 -16.25 3.53 11.13
C TRP A 98 -14.94 3.58 10.34
N TYR A 99 -14.53 4.76 9.88
CA TYR A 99 -13.29 4.93 9.12
C TYR A 99 -12.05 4.57 9.97
N LYS A 100 -12.01 5.03 11.21
CA LYS A 100 -10.97 4.71 12.18
C LYS A 100 -10.90 3.19 12.44
N ASP A 101 -12.05 2.51 12.48
CA ASP A 101 -12.10 1.06 12.67
C ASP A 101 -11.49 0.26 11.51
N GLN A 102 -11.38 0.86 10.32
CA GLN A 102 -10.70 0.25 9.18
C GLN A 102 -9.17 0.32 9.29
N MET A 103 -8.65 1.13 10.20
CA MET A 103 -7.21 1.33 10.36
C MET A 103 -6.56 0.18 11.14
N PRO A 104 -5.27 -0.09 10.90
CA PRO A 104 -4.51 -1.01 11.72
C PRO A 104 -4.29 -0.43 13.13
N GLU A 105 -4.08 -1.33 14.07
CA GLU A 105 -3.59 -0.97 15.41
C GLU A 105 -2.12 -0.55 15.34
N LEU A 106 -1.75 0.40 16.19
CA LEU A 106 -0.38 0.88 16.33
C LEU A 106 0.29 0.22 17.54
N GLU A 107 1.58 -0.04 17.39
CA GLU A 107 2.43 -0.66 18.41
C GLU A 107 3.34 0.39 19.08
N ALA A 108 3.59 1.53 18.42
CA ALA A 108 4.39 2.65 18.91
C ALA A 108 3.77 4.00 18.53
N GLU A 109 4.03 5.02 19.34
CA GLU A 109 3.45 6.36 19.16
C GLU A 109 3.93 7.08 17.90
N ASP A 110 5.15 6.80 17.47
CA ASP A 110 5.81 7.36 16.31
C ASP A 110 5.46 6.62 14.99
N GLU A 111 4.56 5.64 15.06
CA GLU A 111 4.03 4.97 13.88
C GLU A 111 2.97 5.82 13.20
N ILE A 112 2.98 5.78 11.87
CA ILE A 112 1.99 6.47 11.02
C ILE A 112 1.15 5.48 10.24
N VAL A 113 -0.11 5.86 10.00
CA VAL A 113 -1.03 5.09 9.17
C VAL A 113 -1.15 5.73 7.79
N ILE A 114 -1.04 4.90 6.75
CA ILE A 114 -1.27 5.32 5.36
C ILE A 114 -2.42 4.53 4.77
N GLU A 115 -3.41 5.23 4.26
CA GLU A 115 -4.53 4.68 3.50
C GLU A 115 -4.36 5.00 2.02
N LYS A 116 -4.88 4.14 1.14
CA LYS A 116 -4.76 4.29 -0.29
C LYS A 116 -6.08 3.95 -1.00
N THR A 117 -6.70 4.96 -1.59
CA THR A 117 -7.88 4.83 -2.48
C THR A 117 -7.69 5.73 -3.71
N PRO A 118 -7.31 5.18 -4.86
CA PRO A 118 -6.97 5.98 -6.05
C PRO A 118 -8.16 6.74 -6.66
N ALA A 119 -9.37 6.34 -6.33
CA ALA A 119 -10.58 7.03 -6.77
C ALA A 119 -10.75 8.42 -6.12
N TYR A 120 -10.05 8.69 -5.03
CA TYR A 120 -10.13 9.99 -4.35
C TYR A 120 -9.69 11.13 -5.25
N PHE A 121 -8.64 10.93 -6.05
CA PHE A 121 -8.05 11.99 -6.87
C PHE A 121 -9.06 12.65 -7.83
N THR A 122 -9.94 11.85 -8.42
CA THR A 122 -10.87 12.30 -9.46
C THR A 122 -12.25 12.71 -8.93
N ASN A 123 -12.56 12.43 -7.66
CA ASN A 123 -13.85 12.71 -7.08
C ASN A 123 -13.93 14.17 -6.58
N GLU A 124 -15.03 14.86 -6.89
CA GLU A 124 -15.20 16.28 -6.61
C GLU A 124 -15.41 16.61 -5.13
N ASN A 125 -16.02 15.72 -4.38
CA ASN A 125 -16.36 15.94 -2.97
C ASN A 125 -15.22 15.58 -2.02
N VAL A 126 -14.30 14.74 -2.47
CA VAL A 126 -13.22 14.19 -1.62
C VAL A 126 -12.28 15.27 -1.09
N PRO A 127 -11.79 16.25 -1.89
CA PRO A 127 -10.87 17.26 -1.36
C PRO A 127 -11.42 18.01 -0.15
N LYS A 128 -12.69 18.44 -0.22
CA LYS A 128 -13.38 19.11 0.89
C LYS A 128 -13.49 18.22 2.13
N ARG A 129 -13.90 16.95 1.95
CA ARG A 129 -14.08 16.00 3.05
C ARG A 129 -12.77 15.65 3.74
N VAL A 130 -11.69 15.47 2.97
CA VAL A 130 -10.35 15.24 3.53
C VAL A 130 -9.86 16.46 4.32
N HIS A 131 -10.06 17.67 3.78
CA HIS A 131 -9.69 18.91 4.45
C HIS A 131 -10.46 19.12 5.76
N GLN A 132 -11.75 18.77 5.79
CA GLN A 132 -12.56 18.79 7.01
C GLN A 132 -12.04 17.84 8.09
N MET A 133 -11.49 16.69 7.70
CA MET A 133 -10.87 15.76 8.64
C MET A 133 -9.52 16.26 9.12
N ASN A 134 -8.70 16.75 8.22
CA ASN A 134 -7.36 17.25 8.54
C ASN A 134 -6.88 18.24 7.46
N PRO A 135 -6.85 19.55 7.73
CA PRO A 135 -6.36 20.55 6.77
C PRO A 135 -4.87 20.42 6.47
N ASN A 136 -4.10 19.75 7.32
CA ASN A 136 -2.67 19.48 7.14
C ASN A 136 -2.39 18.05 6.64
N MET A 137 -3.37 17.39 6.03
CA MET A 137 -3.21 16.02 5.53
C MET A 137 -2.07 15.95 4.52
N LYS A 138 -1.19 14.96 4.70
CA LYS A 138 -0.15 14.64 3.72
C LYS A 138 -0.74 13.80 2.59
N LEU A 139 -0.67 14.33 1.37
CA LEU A 139 -1.28 13.77 0.18
C LEU A 139 -0.20 13.25 -0.77
N ILE A 140 -0.26 12.00 -1.14
CA ILE A 140 0.69 11.39 -2.07
C ILE A 140 -0.05 11.07 -3.36
N LEU A 141 0.47 11.58 -4.47
CA LEU A 141 -0.05 11.34 -5.81
C LEU A 141 1.06 10.74 -6.69
N ILE A 142 0.92 9.47 -7.07
CA ILE A 142 1.82 8.86 -8.04
C ILE A 142 1.28 9.10 -9.44
N VAL A 143 2.00 9.86 -10.23
CA VAL A 143 1.65 10.22 -11.61
C VAL A 143 2.49 9.42 -12.60
N ARG A 144 1.96 9.26 -13.79
CA ARG A 144 2.56 8.52 -14.87
C ARG A 144 2.20 9.21 -16.19
N HIS A 145 3.00 8.97 -17.24
CA HIS A 145 2.67 9.47 -18.58
C HIS A 145 1.19 9.18 -18.92
N PRO A 146 0.37 10.22 -19.22
CA PRO A 146 -1.08 10.09 -19.38
C PRO A 146 -1.51 9.07 -20.42
N VAL A 147 -0.81 8.99 -21.55
CA VAL A 147 -1.10 8.00 -22.62
C VAL A 147 -0.95 6.59 -22.09
N TYR A 148 0.20 6.26 -21.47
CA TYR A 148 0.43 4.91 -20.92
C TYR A 148 -0.53 4.58 -19.79
N ARG A 149 -0.90 5.58 -18.97
CA ARG A 149 -1.91 5.42 -17.94
C ARG A 149 -3.28 5.10 -18.57
N THR A 150 -3.68 5.83 -19.62
CA THR A 150 -4.94 5.62 -20.35
C THR A 150 -4.99 4.23 -20.97
N VAL A 151 -3.94 3.80 -21.67
CA VAL A 151 -3.84 2.45 -22.25
C VAL A 151 -3.91 1.36 -21.16
N SER A 152 -3.29 1.61 -20.00
CA SER A 152 -3.38 0.68 -18.87
C SER A 152 -4.79 0.57 -18.30
N ASP A 153 -5.54 1.67 -18.26
CA ASP A 153 -6.92 1.69 -17.76
C ASP A 153 -7.89 1.07 -18.77
N PHE A 154 -7.73 1.41 -20.05
CA PHE A 154 -8.42 0.74 -21.16
C PHE A 154 -8.23 -0.77 -21.12
N THR A 155 -6.97 -1.24 -20.95
CA THR A 155 -6.67 -2.65 -20.82
C THR A 155 -7.46 -3.30 -19.68
N GLN A 156 -7.59 -2.63 -18.54
CA GLN A 156 -8.40 -3.13 -17.43
C GLN A 156 -9.88 -3.18 -17.77
N VAL A 157 -10.42 -2.14 -18.42
CA VAL A 157 -11.82 -2.11 -18.85
C VAL A 157 -12.10 -3.24 -19.87
N TYR A 158 -11.18 -3.45 -20.81
CA TYR A 158 -11.26 -4.52 -21.81
C TYR A 158 -11.40 -5.90 -21.13
N TYR A 159 -10.50 -6.24 -20.21
CA TYR A 159 -10.55 -7.54 -19.54
C TYR A 159 -11.75 -7.69 -18.61
N ASN A 160 -12.17 -6.62 -17.94
CA ASN A 160 -13.38 -6.66 -17.11
C ASN A 160 -14.65 -6.94 -17.97
N ARG A 161 -14.73 -6.35 -19.17
CA ARG A 161 -15.85 -6.62 -20.10
C ARG A 161 -15.78 -8.04 -20.65
N LEU A 162 -14.58 -8.52 -20.97
CA LEU A 162 -14.35 -9.90 -21.43
C LEU A 162 -14.81 -10.91 -20.36
N GLU A 163 -14.43 -10.74 -19.12
CA GLU A 163 -14.83 -11.59 -17.99
C GLU A 163 -16.35 -11.57 -17.74
N GLN A 164 -17.04 -10.47 -18.13
CA GLN A 164 -18.49 -10.31 -18.00
C GLN A 164 -19.25 -10.67 -19.29
N ASN A 165 -18.60 -11.24 -20.31
CA ASN A 165 -19.18 -11.52 -21.62
C ASN A 165 -19.90 -10.31 -22.27
N LYS A 166 -19.36 -9.09 -22.06
CA LYS A 166 -19.85 -7.85 -22.67
C LYS A 166 -19.10 -7.52 -23.95
N SER A 167 -19.68 -6.66 -24.78
CA SER A 167 -19.03 -6.12 -25.98
C SER A 167 -17.67 -5.50 -25.63
N LEU A 168 -16.65 -5.84 -26.41
CA LEU A 168 -15.28 -5.39 -26.15
C LEU A 168 -15.07 -3.98 -26.68
N PRO A 169 -14.43 -3.09 -25.91
CA PRO A 169 -14.19 -1.72 -26.32
C PRO A 169 -13.02 -1.62 -27.31
N ALA A 170 -13.08 -0.64 -28.19
CA ALA A 170 -11.94 -0.21 -28.99
C ALA A 170 -11.50 1.19 -28.53
N LEU A 171 -10.23 1.35 -28.18
CA LEU A 171 -9.75 2.62 -27.61
C LEU A 171 -9.94 3.78 -28.58
N ALA A 172 -9.70 3.56 -29.88
CA ALA A 172 -9.90 4.56 -30.92
C ALA A 172 -11.34 5.10 -31.02
N VAL A 173 -12.32 4.26 -30.64
CA VAL A 173 -13.76 4.64 -30.68
C VAL A 173 -14.21 5.26 -29.39
N GLU A 174 -13.73 4.73 -28.26
CA GLU A 174 -14.19 5.14 -26.93
C GLU A 174 -13.52 6.45 -26.45
N ALA A 175 -12.27 6.70 -26.89
CA ALA A 175 -11.45 7.79 -26.37
C ALA A 175 -11.85 9.18 -26.91
N PHE A 176 -12.42 9.22 -28.10
CA PHE A 176 -12.67 10.48 -28.81
C PHE A 176 -14.14 10.67 -29.13
N ARG A 177 -14.51 11.92 -29.32
CA ARG A 177 -15.83 12.36 -29.84
C ARG A 177 -15.59 13.41 -30.90
N THR A 178 -16.41 13.37 -31.94
CA THR A 178 -16.42 14.43 -32.96
C THR A 178 -17.58 15.36 -32.64
N ASP A 179 -17.30 16.64 -32.55
CA ASP A 179 -18.31 17.67 -32.33
C ASP A 179 -19.11 17.95 -33.63
N GLU A 180 -20.08 18.85 -33.54
CA GLU A 180 -20.94 19.25 -34.66
C GLU A 180 -20.19 19.97 -35.80
N ASN A 181 -18.98 20.46 -35.53
CA ASN A 181 -18.08 21.12 -36.50
C ASN A 181 -17.09 20.13 -37.13
N GLY A 182 -17.17 18.85 -36.80
CA GLY A 182 -16.23 17.82 -37.26
C GLY A 182 -14.90 17.82 -36.50
N VAL A 183 -14.76 18.60 -35.43
CA VAL A 183 -13.54 18.63 -34.59
C VAL A 183 -13.57 17.49 -33.61
N GLU A 184 -12.50 16.73 -33.59
CA GLU A 184 -12.35 15.60 -32.69
C GLU A 184 -11.78 16.07 -31.35
N THR A 185 -12.43 15.65 -30.25
CA THR A 185 -12.11 16.05 -28.88
C THR A 185 -12.07 14.83 -27.95
N ILE A 186 -11.56 15.02 -26.73
CA ILE A 186 -11.58 14.02 -25.68
C ILE A 186 -13.02 13.63 -25.34
N ASN A 187 -13.31 12.33 -25.31
CA ASN A 187 -14.58 11.85 -24.78
C ASN A 187 -14.60 11.99 -23.25
N MET A 188 -15.29 13.03 -22.77
CA MET A 188 -15.40 13.34 -21.34
C MET A 188 -16.25 12.33 -20.54
N GLU A 189 -16.97 11.44 -21.19
CA GLU A 189 -17.71 10.35 -20.55
C GLU A 189 -16.84 9.10 -20.34
N TYR A 190 -15.73 9.01 -21.05
CA TYR A 190 -14.86 7.84 -21.01
C TYR A 190 -13.80 7.96 -19.90
N LYS A 191 -14.06 7.31 -18.76
CA LYS A 191 -13.19 7.38 -17.58
C LYS A 191 -11.69 7.13 -17.81
N PRO A 192 -11.25 6.20 -18.69
CA PRO A 192 -9.82 6.08 -18.98
C PRO A 192 -9.20 7.36 -19.54
N MET A 193 -9.93 8.20 -20.27
CA MET A 193 -9.46 9.49 -20.74
C MET A 193 -9.47 10.53 -19.61
N THR A 194 -10.64 10.75 -19.02
CA THR A 194 -10.81 11.80 -18.02
C THR A 194 -9.95 11.62 -16.78
N ASN A 195 -9.67 10.39 -16.35
CA ASN A 195 -8.74 10.11 -15.26
C ASN A 195 -7.28 10.54 -15.57
N SER A 196 -6.94 10.82 -16.83
CA SER A 196 -5.62 11.32 -17.24
C SER A 196 -5.51 12.84 -17.30
N LEU A 197 -6.61 13.55 -17.13
CA LEU A 197 -6.63 15.01 -17.08
C LEU A 197 -6.21 15.49 -15.68
N TYR A 198 -4.91 15.39 -15.40
CA TYR A 198 -4.38 15.63 -14.05
C TYR A 198 -4.55 17.06 -13.59
N ASP A 199 -4.46 18.03 -14.49
CA ASP A 199 -4.69 19.46 -14.27
C ASP A 199 -6.12 19.72 -13.77
N VAL A 200 -7.11 19.12 -14.41
CA VAL A 200 -8.52 19.25 -14.02
C VAL A 200 -8.76 18.70 -12.61
N HIS A 201 -8.12 17.59 -12.27
CA HIS A 201 -8.32 16.99 -10.96
C HIS A 201 -7.52 17.68 -9.87
N ILE A 202 -6.24 18.01 -10.10
CA ILE A 202 -5.42 18.66 -9.07
C ILE A 202 -5.95 20.06 -8.73
N SER A 203 -6.52 20.79 -9.70
CA SER A 203 -7.13 22.11 -9.47
C SER A 203 -8.24 22.06 -8.41
N LYS A 204 -9.00 20.94 -8.33
CA LYS A 204 -10.04 20.75 -7.31
C LYS A 204 -9.43 20.60 -5.91
N TRP A 205 -8.29 19.92 -5.80
CA TRP A 205 -7.57 19.73 -4.55
C TRP A 205 -6.88 21.00 -4.07
N LEU A 206 -6.28 21.78 -4.99
CA LEU A 206 -5.61 23.04 -4.69
C LEU A 206 -6.56 24.14 -4.19
N LYS A 207 -7.88 23.95 -4.30
CA LYS A 207 -8.87 24.82 -3.64
C LYS A 207 -8.89 24.67 -2.11
N TYR A 208 -8.38 23.56 -1.59
CA TYR A 208 -8.45 23.21 -0.16
C TYR A 208 -7.07 23.03 0.46
N PHE A 209 -6.07 22.60 -0.30
CA PHE A 209 -4.74 22.26 0.18
C PHE A 209 -3.68 23.09 -0.52
N GLN A 210 -2.64 23.46 0.21
CA GLN A 210 -1.44 24.07 -0.38
C GLN A 210 -0.60 23.01 -1.07
N ILE A 211 0.28 23.43 -2.00
CA ILE A 211 1.11 22.51 -2.78
C ILE A 211 2.06 21.69 -1.88
N GLU A 212 2.46 22.23 -0.75
CA GLU A 212 3.31 21.60 0.25
C GLU A 212 2.66 20.38 0.95
N ASN A 213 1.34 20.32 0.92
CA ASN A 213 0.61 19.13 1.39
C ASN A 213 0.78 17.93 0.46
N PHE A 214 1.29 18.15 -0.77
CA PHE A 214 1.40 17.12 -1.78
C PHE A 214 2.83 16.63 -1.96
N HIS A 215 2.96 15.33 -2.15
CA HIS A 215 4.14 14.71 -2.72
C HIS A 215 3.78 13.98 -4.02
N PHE A 216 4.42 14.42 -5.10
CA PHE A 216 4.22 13.84 -6.43
C PHE A 216 5.32 12.81 -6.70
N VAL A 217 4.94 11.53 -6.73
CA VAL A 217 5.83 10.42 -7.08
C VAL A 217 5.85 10.26 -8.59
N ASN A 218 7.03 10.26 -9.20
CA ASN A 218 7.17 9.91 -10.62
C ASN A 218 7.03 8.39 -10.79
N GLY A 219 5.91 7.95 -11.35
CA GLY A 219 5.59 6.52 -11.48
C GLY A 219 6.51 5.77 -12.43
N ASP A 220 7.06 6.44 -13.44
CA ASP A 220 7.98 5.84 -14.41
C ASP A 220 9.37 5.67 -13.78
N VAL A 221 9.86 6.67 -13.03
CA VAL A 221 11.06 6.54 -12.20
C VAL A 221 10.87 5.50 -11.10
N PHE A 222 9.72 5.51 -10.41
CA PHE A 222 9.42 4.52 -9.37
C PHE A 222 9.44 3.09 -9.90
N ARG A 223 8.99 2.88 -11.15
CA ARG A 223 9.05 1.57 -11.80
C ARG A 223 10.48 1.13 -12.09
N ALA A 224 11.36 2.03 -12.49
CA ALA A 224 12.75 1.75 -12.86
C ALA A 224 13.68 1.72 -11.64
N ASN A 225 13.50 2.65 -10.72
CA ASN A 225 14.30 2.80 -9.49
C ASN A 225 13.41 3.21 -8.31
N PRO A 226 12.69 2.25 -7.69
CA PRO A 226 11.76 2.57 -6.61
C PRO A 226 12.42 3.22 -5.41
N LEU A 227 13.68 2.87 -5.08
CA LEU A 227 14.37 3.43 -3.92
C LEU A 227 14.55 4.94 -4.03
N HIS A 228 14.81 5.46 -5.22
CA HIS A 228 14.98 6.88 -5.45
C HIS A 228 13.71 7.68 -5.06
N GLU A 229 12.55 7.21 -5.49
CA GLU A 229 11.28 7.86 -5.14
C GLU A 229 10.88 7.61 -3.68
N LEU A 230 11.16 6.41 -3.13
CA LEU A 230 10.88 6.10 -1.73
C LEU A 230 11.64 7.00 -0.77
N ARG A 231 12.90 7.37 -1.09
CA ARG A 231 13.66 8.33 -0.28
C ARG A 231 13.00 9.69 -0.17
N LYS A 232 12.39 10.16 -1.25
CA LYS A 232 11.63 11.41 -1.26
C LYS A 232 10.34 11.29 -0.44
N VAL A 233 9.67 10.14 -0.53
CA VAL A 233 8.47 9.86 0.26
C VAL A 233 8.79 9.80 1.76
N GLU A 234 9.89 9.13 2.16
CA GLU A 234 10.34 9.10 3.56
C GLU A 234 10.55 10.54 4.10
N VAL A 235 11.23 11.40 3.34
CA VAL A 235 11.45 12.81 3.72
C VAL A 235 10.12 13.56 3.84
N PHE A 236 9.24 13.44 2.85
CA PHE A 236 7.93 14.11 2.86
C PHE A 236 7.08 13.69 4.06
N LEU A 237 7.12 12.42 4.42
CA LEU A 237 6.39 11.90 5.58
C LEU A 237 7.02 12.30 6.92
N GLY A 238 8.24 12.82 6.92
CA GLY A 238 9.00 13.12 8.14
C GLY A 238 9.61 11.88 8.79
N LEU A 239 9.84 10.85 7.98
CA LEU A 239 10.41 9.58 8.43
C LEU A 239 11.92 9.55 8.21
N HIS A 240 12.62 8.81 9.05
CA HIS A 240 14.04 8.49 8.82
C HIS A 240 14.19 7.52 7.64
N ARG A 241 15.40 7.43 7.09
CA ARG A 241 15.70 6.49 6.00
C ARG A 241 15.83 5.07 6.53
N SER A 242 14.79 4.26 6.33
CA SER A 242 14.72 2.87 6.82
C SER A 242 14.66 1.85 5.69
N ILE A 243 14.04 2.19 4.56
CA ILE A 243 13.88 1.24 3.46
C ILE A 243 15.26 0.94 2.82
N ALA A 244 15.68 -0.32 2.85
CA ALA A 244 16.99 -0.74 2.35
C ALA A 244 16.91 -1.30 0.91
N PRO A 245 17.99 -1.16 0.10
CA PRO A 245 18.02 -1.65 -1.28
C PRO A 245 17.69 -3.14 -1.42
N ASN A 246 18.15 -3.98 -0.47
CA ASN A 246 17.93 -5.42 -0.48
C ASN A 246 16.46 -5.83 -0.22
N GLN A 247 15.62 -4.90 0.17
CA GLN A 247 14.18 -5.11 0.30
C GLN A 247 13.42 -4.98 -1.04
N LEU A 248 14.09 -4.43 -2.07
CA LEU A 248 13.55 -4.21 -3.40
C LEU A 248 14.13 -5.27 -4.35
N VAL A 249 13.35 -6.27 -4.69
CA VAL A 249 13.78 -7.43 -5.47
C VAL A 249 13.15 -7.36 -6.85
N PHE A 250 13.94 -7.16 -7.90
CA PHE A 250 13.42 -7.15 -9.27
C PHE A 250 13.10 -8.58 -9.72
N ASP A 251 11.88 -8.80 -10.19
CA ASP A 251 11.44 -10.07 -10.78
C ASP A 251 11.49 -9.95 -12.30
N TYR A 252 12.49 -10.60 -12.92
CA TYR A 252 12.72 -10.54 -14.37
C TYR A 252 11.57 -11.15 -15.19
N ASN A 253 10.86 -12.13 -14.63
CA ASN A 253 9.74 -12.75 -15.30
C ASN A 253 8.51 -11.83 -15.35
N LYS A 254 8.33 -11.04 -14.31
CA LYS A 254 7.21 -10.10 -14.17
C LYS A 254 7.53 -8.70 -14.69
N GLY A 255 8.82 -8.34 -14.80
CA GLY A 255 9.28 -7.04 -15.25
C GLY A 255 9.00 -5.90 -14.27
N PHE A 256 8.93 -6.19 -12.95
CA PHE A 256 8.73 -5.19 -11.90
C PHE A 256 9.32 -5.63 -10.55
N PHE A 257 9.43 -4.69 -9.61
CA PHE A 257 9.96 -4.96 -8.29
C PHE A 257 8.92 -5.63 -7.39
N CYS A 258 9.39 -6.65 -6.66
CA CYS A 258 8.73 -7.27 -5.52
C CYS A 258 9.36 -6.73 -4.22
N PHE A 259 8.68 -6.89 -3.11
CA PHE A 259 9.05 -6.29 -1.83
C PHE A 259 9.35 -7.35 -0.79
N ARG A 260 10.54 -7.28 -0.18
CA ARG A 260 11.01 -8.19 0.86
C ARG A 260 10.81 -7.57 2.23
N LYS A 261 9.92 -8.15 3.03
CA LYS A 261 9.80 -7.83 4.45
C LYS A 261 10.28 -9.05 5.25
N THR A 262 11.34 -8.87 6.05
CA THR A 262 12.06 -9.98 6.70
C THR A 262 12.52 -11.03 5.67
N THR A 263 12.10 -12.29 5.77
CA THR A 263 12.46 -13.37 4.83
C THR A 263 11.46 -13.56 3.69
N LYS A 264 10.25 -12.94 3.79
CA LYS A 264 9.18 -13.13 2.80
C LYS A 264 9.25 -12.09 1.70
N ILE A 265 9.29 -12.54 0.45
CA ILE A 265 9.15 -11.69 -0.74
C ILE A 265 7.69 -11.69 -1.15
N ARG A 266 7.13 -10.52 -1.33
CA ARG A 266 5.75 -10.32 -1.79
C ARG A 266 5.76 -9.53 -3.09
N CYS A 267 5.19 -10.10 -4.13
CA CYS A 267 4.97 -9.43 -5.40
C CYS A 267 3.51 -8.97 -5.53
N LEU A 268 3.28 -8.07 -6.45
CA LEU A 268 1.92 -7.70 -6.86
C LEU A 268 1.19 -8.91 -7.44
N GLY A 269 -0.13 -8.98 -7.21
CA GLY A 269 -0.96 -10.05 -7.77
C GLY A 269 -1.00 -10.02 -9.31
N GLU A 270 -1.36 -11.12 -9.93
CA GLU A 270 -1.35 -11.36 -11.39
C GLU A 270 -2.18 -10.35 -12.20
N THR A 271 -3.20 -9.74 -11.58
CA THR A 271 -3.98 -8.67 -12.22
C THR A 271 -3.26 -7.34 -12.31
N LYS A 272 -2.06 -7.22 -11.70
CA LYS A 272 -1.22 -6.01 -11.71
C LYS A 272 -0.03 -6.23 -12.64
N GLY A 273 0.39 -5.18 -13.36
CA GLY A 273 1.49 -5.28 -14.31
C GLY A 273 1.17 -6.11 -15.58
N ARG A 274 -0.11 -6.30 -15.89
CA ARG A 274 -0.51 -6.99 -17.12
C ARG A 274 0.10 -6.32 -18.35
N LYS A 275 0.49 -7.11 -19.36
CA LYS A 275 0.84 -6.59 -20.68
C LYS A 275 -0.34 -5.77 -21.20
N HIS A 276 -0.05 -4.55 -21.64
CA HIS A 276 -1.08 -3.69 -22.21
C HIS A 276 -1.60 -4.28 -23.52
N ARG A 277 -2.87 -4.01 -23.83
CA ARG A 277 -3.42 -4.25 -25.15
C ARG A 277 -2.68 -3.39 -26.15
N SER A 278 -2.40 -3.97 -27.32
CA SER A 278 -1.83 -3.22 -28.42
C SER A 278 -2.80 -2.12 -28.86
N VAL A 279 -2.26 -0.95 -29.08
CA VAL A 279 -2.95 0.24 -29.60
C VAL A 279 -2.14 0.71 -30.79
N SER A 280 -2.78 1.15 -31.87
CA SER A 280 -2.08 1.65 -33.06
C SER A 280 -1.31 2.94 -32.74
N GLU A 281 -0.24 3.17 -33.46
CA GLU A 281 0.60 4.36 -33.31
C GLU A 281 -0.20 5.65 -33.52
N ASP A 282 -1.12 5.68 -34.49
CA ASP A 282 -1.99 6.84 -34.74
C ASP A 282 -2.82 7.21 -33.52
N VAL A 283 -3.37 6.22 -32.80
CA VAL A 283 -4.13 6.48 -31.57
C VAL A 283 -3.21 6.96 -30.45
N VAL A 284 -1.99 6.45 -30.36
CA VAL A 284 -0.99 6.91 -29.37
C VAL A 284 -0.60 8.35 -29.64
N LEU A 285 -0.30 8.71 -30.88
CA LEU A 285 0.03 10.09 -31.29
C LEU A 285 -1.11 11.06 -30.97
N LYS A 286 -2.33 10.68 -31.36
CA LYS A 286 -3.52 11.48 -31.08
C LYS A 286 -3.77 11.68 -29.57
N LEU A 287 -3.58 10.63 -28.77
CA LEU A 287 -3.66 10.75 -27.32
C LEU A 287 -2.59 11.71 -26.77
N SER A 288 -1.37 11.66 -27.32
CA SER A 288 -0.29 12.57 -26.90
C SER A 288 -0.63 14.01 -27.22
N GLU A 289 -1.12 14.31 -28.42
CA GLU A 289 -1.58 15.63 -28.82
C GLU A 289 -2.71 16.15 -27.92
N MET A 290 -3.72 15.32 -27.66
CA MET A 290 -4.86 15.68 -26.81
C MET A 290 -4.49 15.94 -25.34
N PHE A 291 -3.44 15.29 -24.84
CA PHE A 291 -2.99 15.50 -23.45
C PHE A 291 -1.94 16.60 -23.30
N GLU A 292 -1.38 17.15 -24.39
CA GLU A 292 -0.24 18.06 -24.31
C GLU A 292 -0.58 19.33 -23.50
N GLU A 293 -1.66 20.02 -23.84
CA GLU A 293 -2.10 21.22 -23.11
C GLU A 293 -2.40 20.89 -21.63
N HIS A 294 -3.06 19.77 -21.37
CA HIS A 294 -3.36 19.30 -20.01
C HIS A 294 -2.08 18.98 -19.21
N ASN A 295 -1.07 18.43 -19.87
CA ASN A 295 0.23 18.17 -19.24
C ASN A 295 0.93 19.47 -18.86
N GLN A 296 0.98 20.45 -19.75
CA GLN A 296 1.59 21.75 -19.48
C GLN A 296 0.87 22.49 -18.35
N ASN A 297 -0.47 22.49 -18.36
CA ASN A 297 -1.27 23.06 -17.28
C ASN A 297 -0.98 22.37 -15.94
N PHE A 298 -0.91 21.02 -15.93
CA PHE A 298 -0.58 20.27 -14.74
C PHE A 298 0.82 20.62 -14.22
N PHE A 299 1.84 20.69 -15.10
CA PHE A 299 3.21 21.06 -14.72
C PHE A 299 3.28 22.44 -14.10
N HIS A 300 2.56 23.39 -14.67
CA HIS A 300 2.44 24.74 -14.14
C HIS A 300 1.82 24.74 -12.73
N LEU A 301 0.69 24.05 -12.55
CA LEU A 301 -0.04 24.01 -11.27
C LEU A 301 0.78 23.41 -10.13
N ILE A 302 1.64 22.42 -10.43
CA ILE A 302 2.45 21.74 -9.40
C ILE A 302 3.88 22.26 -9.31
N ASN A 303 4.24 23.26 -10.12
CA ASN A 303 5.59 23.82 -10.27
C ASN A 303 6.66 22.72 -10.46
N ARG A 304 6.38 21.76 -11.33
CA ARG A 304 7.24 20.62 -11.61
C ARG A 304 6.97 20.07 -13.00
N THR A 305 8.03 19.66 -13.72
CA THR A 305 7.95 19.05 -15.06
C THR A 305 8.28 17.58 -15.00
N TYR A 306 7.75 16.83 -15.97
CA TYR A 306 8.08 15.44 -16.25
C TYR A 306 8.42 15.30 -17.74
N SER A 307 9.39 14.43 -18.07
CA SER A 307 9.68 14.05 -19.47
C SER A 307 8.63 13.02 -19.90
N TRP A 308 7.53 13.52 -20.43
CA TRP A 308 6.41 12.70 -20.96
C TRP A 308 6.34 12.82 -22.50
N ASP A 309 7.50 12.83 -23.13
CA ASP A 309 7.66 12.87 -24.59
C ASP A 309 7.39 11.51 -25.25
#